data_9b5dee704564a1166bd98a6ee522ff13
#
_entry.id   9b5dee704564a1166bd98a6ee522ff13
#
_cell.length_a   1.000
_cell.length_b   1.000
_cell.length_c   1.000
_cell.angle_alpha   90.00
_cell.angle_beta   90.00
_cell.angle_gamma   90.00
#
_symmetry.space_group_name_H-M   'P 1'
#
loop_
_entity.id
_entity.type
_entity.pdbx_description
1 polymer ?
#
loop_
_entity_poly.entity_id
_entity_poly.type
_entity_poly.pdbx_seq_one_letter_code
_entity_poly.pdbx_strand_id
1 'polypeptide(L)'
;MVNQDEPLFDRNSPMNSPQDSDPTLRDRIRRLVMEQEYAVLCVQGGGQPYGALVAFAFSEDLRHVVFVTPTATRKYRLLSECDHVALVIDSRPNKIDQLMDVEAVTATGRSHLIERGVEFDELAELLIARHPYLKSFVQATTCALFRVDIVRFFHVVRFQEVRQWIPTDHC
;
A
#
# COMPACT_ATOMS: atom_id res chain seq x y z
N MET A 1 8.38 -20.76 -9.56
CA MET A 1 9.39 -19.76 -9.20
C MET A 1 8.93 -19.11 -7.90
N VAL A 2 9.73 -19.20 -6.84
CA VAL A 2 9.46 -18.42 -5.61
C VAL A 2 9.71 -16.97 -5.99
N ASN A 3 8.71 -16.11 -5.84
CA ASN A 3 8.90 -14.68 -6.07
C ASN A 3 9.90 -14.15 -5.03
N GLN A 4 11.12 -13.79 -5.47
CA GLN A 4 12.20 -13.32 -4.59
C GLN A 4 11.90 -11.98 -3.92
N ASP A 5 10.78 -11.35 -4.29
CA ASP A 5 10.38 -10.02 -3.85
C ASP A 5 9.51 -10.03 -2.58
N GLU A 6 9.10 -11.19 -2.11
CA GLU A 6 8.31 -11.34 -0.90
C GLU A 6 9.16 -11.79 0.29
N PRO A 7 8.82 -11.35 1.51
CA PRO A 7 9.40 -11.93 2.71
C PRO A 7 9.27 -13.45 2.67
N LEU A 8 10.32 -14.16 3.07
CA LEU A 8 10.29 -15.61 3.21
C LEU A 8 9.35 -15.97 4.36
N PHE A 9 8.08 -16.17 4.06
CA PHE A 9 7.17 -16.79 5.02
C PHE A 9 7.49 -18.29 5.10
N ASP A 10 7.39 -18.85 6.29
CA ASP A 10 7.50 -20.28 6.50
C ASP A 10 6.55 -21.00 5.53
N ARG A 11 7.07 -21.94 4.75
CA ARG A 11 6.29 -22.70 3.75
C ARG A 11 5.10 -23.47 4.34
N ASN A 12 5.12 -23.71 5.64
CA ASN A 12 4.05 -24.36 6.39
C ASN A 12 3.09 -23.37 7.07
N SER A 13 3.31 -22.06 6.90
CA SER A 13 2.40 -21.06 7.44
C SER A 13 1.06 -21.10 6.71
N PRO A 14 -0.07 -20.95 7.42
CA PRO A 14 -1.37 -20.72 6.78
C PRO A 14 -1.38 -19.53 5.80
N MET A 15 -0.39 -18.63 5.90
CA MET A 15 -0.19 -17.50 4.98
C MET A 15 0.30 -17.93 3.59
N ASN A 16 0.75 -19.18 3.41
CA ASN A 16 1.06 -19.79 2.11
C ASN A 16 -0.14 -20.47 1.45
N SER A 17 -1.36 -20.18 1.92
CA SER A 17 -2.57 -20.64 1.27
C SER A 17 -2.57 -20.26 -0.21
N PRO A 18 -3.13 -21.10 -1.09
CA PRO A 18 -3.27 -20.78 -2.51
C PRO A 18 -3.94 -19.41 -2.66
N GLN A 19 -3.58 -18.69 -3.72
CA GLN A 19 -4.26 -17.47 -4.10
C GLN A 19 -5.77 -17.68 -4.06
N ASP A 20 -6.47 -16.82 -3.34
CA ASP A 20 -7.93 -16.85 -3.31
C ASP A 20 -8.46 -16.25 -4.61
N SER A 21 -9.06 -17.10 -5.45
CA SER A 21 -9.67 -16.70 -6.71
C SER A 21 -11.09 -16.13 -6.56
N ASP A 22 -11.57 -15.98 -5.31
CA ASP A 22 -12.89 -15.43 -5.05
C ASP A 22 -12.96 -13.96 -5.48
N PRO A 23 -13.76 -13.61 -6.51
CA PRO A 23 -13.90 -12.23 -6.97
C PRO A 23 -14.36 -11.28 -5.86
N THR A 24 -15.06 -11.78 -4.86
CA THR A 24 -15.54 -11.00 -3.71
C THR A 24 -14.40 -10.52 -2.82
N LEU A 25 -13.25 -11.19 -2.79
CA LEU A 25 -12.08 -10.77 -2.02
C LEU A 25 -11.47 -9.50 -2.62
N ARG A 26 -11.31 -9.44 -3.96
CA ARG A 26 -10.85 -8.23 -4.64
C ARG A 26 -11.78 -7.04 -4.33
N ASP A 27 -13.08 -7.26 -4.39
CA ASP A 27 -14.06 -6.18 -4.16
C ASP A 27 -14.05 -5.72 -2.69
N ARG A 28 -13.82 -6.62 -1.75
CA ARG A 28 -13.62 -6.27 -0.32
C ARG A 28 -12.37 -5.44 -0.12
N ILE A 29 -11.24 -5.88 -0.66
CA ILE A 29 -9.97 -5.13 -0.61
C ILE A 29 -10.18 -3.74 -1.22
N ARG A 30 -10.77 -3.66 -2.43
CA ARG A 30 -11.04 -2.40 -3.11
C ARG A 30 -11.88 -1.46 -2.24
N ARG A 31 -12.99 -1.95 -1.70
CA ARG A 31 -13.85 -1.16 -0.82
C ARG A 31 -13.06 -0.59 0.35
N LEU A 32 -12.33 -1.45 1.08
CA LEU A 32 -11.56 -1.04 2.25
C LEU A 32 -10.53 0.06 1.90
N VAL A 33 -9.72 -0.15 0.85
CA VAL A 33 -8.69 0.83 0.48
C VAL A 33 -9.28 2.13 -0.10
N MET A 34 -10.50 2.09 -0.65
CA MET A 34 -11.19 3.28 -1.15
C MET A 34 -11.91 4.06 -0.04
N GLU A 35 -12.31 3.42 1.04
CA GLU A 35 -12.96 4.07 2.18
C GLU A 35 -11.97 4.77 3.13
N GLN A 36 -10.69 4.32 3.17
CA GLN A 36 -9.71 4.86 4.10
C GLN A 36 -8.85 5.95 3.44
N GLU A 37 -8.62 7.05 4.13
CA GLU A 37 -7.81 8.18 3.63
C GLU A 37 -6.32 8.01 3.88
N TYR A 38 -5.94 7.23 4.90
CA TYR A 38 -4.57 7.07 5.38
C TYR A 38 -4.18 5.61 5.51
N ALA A 39 -2.90 5.35 5.30
CA ALA A 39 -2.26 4.07 5.53
C ALA A 39 -1.03 4.22 6.42
N VAL A 40 -0.67 3.16 7.11
CA VAL A 40 0.66 3.05 7.71
C VAL A 40 1.60 2.46 6.65
N LEU A 41 2.51 3.29 6.14
CA LEU A 41 3.61 2.84 5.29
C LEU A 41 4.70 2.26 6.18
N CYS A 42 5.04 0.99 5.96
CA CYS A 42 6.13 0.28 6.60
C CYS A 42 7.34 0.26 5.67
N VAL A 43 8.45 0.80 6.14
CA VAL A 43 9.75 0.86 5.45
C VAL A 43 10.85 0.35 6.36
N GLN A 44 12.02 0.06 5.83
CA GLN A 44 13.16 -0.39 6.62
C GLN A 44 14.46 0.23 6.11
N GLY A 45 15.45 0.27 7.00
CA GLY A 45 16.84 0.64 6.68
C GLY A 45 17.78 0.03 7.70
N GLY A 46 18.85 -0.62 7.24
CA GLY A 46 19.81 -1.32 8.13
C GLY A 46 19.16 -2.41 8.98
N GLY A 47 18.07 -3.03 8.52
CA GLY A 47 17.31 -4.04 9.27
C GLY A 47 16.34 -3.47 10.31
N GLN A 48 16.28 -2.14 10.49
CA GLN A 48 15.35 -1.49 11.43
C GLN A 48 14.05 -1.11 10.71
N PRO A 49 12.88 -1.70 11.10
CA PRO A 49 11.59 -1.30 10.57
C PRO A 49 11.19 0.09 11.06
N TYR A 50 10.43 0.80 10.22
CA TYR A 50 9.88 2.11 10.55
C TYR A 50 8.51 2.27 9.93
N GLY A 51 7.50 2.64 10.73
CA GLY A 51 6.13 2.93 10.29
C GLY A 51 5.86 4.42 10.22
N ALA A 52 5.19 4.87 9.16
CA ALA A 52 4.81 6.27 8.98
C ALA A 52 3.41 6.38 8.37
N LEU A 53 2.62 7.35 8.83
CA LEU A 53 1.32 7.65 8.26
C LEU A 53 1.49 8.35 6.91
N VAL A 54 0.73 7.93 5.89
CA VAL A 54 0.69 8.53 4.57
C VAL A 54 -0.75 8.63 4.06
N ALA A 55 -1.07 9.73 3.38
CA ALA A 55 -2.22 9.79 2.48
C ALA A 55 -1.84 9.08 1.18
N PHE A 56 -2.76 8.33 0.60
CA PHE A 56 -2.48 7.48 -0.54
C PHE A 56 -3.63 7.47 -1.56
N ALA A 57 -3.33 7.02 -2.77
CA ALA A 57 -4.35 6.69 -3.76
C ALA A 57 -3.93 5.43 -4.53
N PHE A 58 -4.85 4.46 -4.63
CA PHE A 58 -4.67 3.27 -5.45
C PHE A 58 -5.13 3.52 -6.89
N SER A 59 -4.46 2.85 -7.84
CA SER A 59 -5.00 2.69 -9.18
C SER A 59 -6.30 1.87 -9.15
N GLU A 60 -7.13 2.01 -10.18
CA GLU A 60 -8.43 1.33 -10.25
C GLU A 60 -8.30 -0.19 -10.27
N ASP A 61 -7.24 -0.71 -10.88
CA ASP A 61 -6.90 -2.12 -10.95
C ASP A 61 -6.19 -2.66 -9.69
N LEU A 62 -5.90 -1.81 -8.70
CA LEU A 62 -5.17 -2.10 -7.46
C LEU A 62 -3.71 -2.56 -7.67
N ARG A 63 -3.14 -2.35 -8.84
CA ARG A 63 -1.76 -2.79 -9.17
C ARG A 63 -0.70 -1.86 -8.60
N HIS A 64 -1.04 -0.61 -8.40
CA HIS A 64 -0.12 0.34 -7.79
C HIS A 64 -0.85 1.32 -6.86
N VAL A 65 -0.10 1.84 -5.92
CA VAL A 65 -0.52 2.89 -5.01
C VAL A 65 0.50 4.01 -5.02
N VAL A 66 0.02 5.24 -4.92
CA VAL A 66 0.87 6.45 -4.90
C VAL A 66 0.73 7.19 -3.58
N PHE A 67 1.82 7.79 -3.14
CA PHE A 67 1.87 8.70 -2.01
C PHE A 67 2.99 9.74 -2.21
N VAL A 68 2.94 10.82 -1.44
CA VAL A 68 3.95 11.89 -1.49
C VAL A 68 4.57 12.08 -0.12
N THR A 69 5.86 12.45 -0.09
CA THR A 69 6.59 12.74 1.15
C THR A 69 7.63 13.85 0.93
N PRO A 70 7.88 14.73 1.92
CA PRO A 70 8.99 15.66 1.83
C PRO A 70 10.33 14.93 1.77
N THR A 71 11.25 15.45 0.95
CA THR A 71 12.59 14.85 0.76
C THR A 71 13.47 14.91 2.02
N ALA A 72 13.18 15.84 2.93
CA ALA A 72 13.91 15.99 4.20
C ALA A 72 13.47 15.00 5.29
N THR A 73 12.58 14.05 5.00
CA THR A 73 12.06 13.11 6.01
C THR A 73 12.89 11.83 6.14
N ARG A 74 12.83 11.23 7.34
CA ARG A 74 13.40 9.89 7.56
C ARG A 74 12.82 8.85 6.60
N LYS A 75 11.52 8.92 6.34
CA LYS A 75 10.80 8.05 5.41
C LYS A 75 11.41 8.09 4.01
N TYR A 76 11.65 9.30 3.46
CA TYR A 76 12.29 9.46 2.16
C TYR A 76 13.66 8.78 2.10
N ARG A 77 14.50 8.99 3.12
CA ARG A 77 15.82 8.37 3.19
C ARG A 77 15.73 6.83 3.18
N LEU A 78 14.83 6.26 4.00
CA LEU A 78 14.67 4.81 4.08
C LEU A 78 14.15 4.21 2.77
N LEU A 79 13.24 4.90 2.07
CA LEU A 79 12.76 4.51 0.73
C LEU A 79 13.88 4.54 -0.33
N SER A 80 14.87 5.43 -0.17
CA SER A 80 16.03 5.48 -1.06
C SER A 80 17.04 4.35 -0.79
N GLU A 81 17.04 3.78 0.42
CA GLU A 81 17.92 2.69 0.83
C GLU A 81 17.32 1.31 0.52
N CYS A 82 15.99 1.17 0.60
CA CYS A 82 15.28 -0.09 0.40
C CYS A 82 13.90 0.15 -0.22
N ASP A 83 13.66 -0.47 -1.35
CA ASP A 83 12.42 -0.36 -2.12
C ASP A 83 11.31 -1.31 -1.65
N HIS A 84 11.63 -2.29 -0.80
CA HIS A 84 10.63 -3.18 -0.21
C HIS A 84 9.80 -2.46 0.83
N VAL A 85 8.49 -2.40 0.60
CA VAL A 85 7.57 -1.70 1.47
C VAL A 85 6.29 -2.50 1.70
N ALA A 86 5.58 -2.14 2.76
CA ALA A 86 4.21 -2.58 2.98
C ALA A 86 3.35 -1.38 3.39
N LEU A 87 2.07 -1.40 2.99
CA LEU A 87 1.07 -0.46 3.47
C LEU A 87 0.01 -1.23 4.25
N VAL A 88 -0.26 -0.79 5.47
CA VAL A 88 -1.33 -1.33 6.31
C VAL A 88 -2.50 -0.36 6.31
N ILE A 89 -3.66 -0.83 5.86
CA ILE A 89 -4.91 -0.08 5.79
C ILE A 89 -5.96 -0.86 6.59
N ASP A 90 -6.72 -0.20 7.44
CA ASP A 90 -7.71 -0.87 8.27
C ASP A 90 -8.96 -0.02 8.50
N SER A 91 -10.04 -0.70 8.90
CA SER A 91 -11.35 -0.08 9.13
C SER A 91 -11.59 0.42 10.56
N ARG A 92 -10.54 0.50 11.41
CA ARG A 92 -10.69 0.97 12.81
C ARG A 92 -11.39 2.32 12.95
N PRO A 93 -11.15 3.32 12.10
CA PRO A 93 -11.86 4.60 12.21
C PRO A 93 -13.38 4.48 12.07
N ASN A 94 -13.84 3.46 11.36
CA ASN A 94 -15.26 3.22 11.05
C ASN A 94 -15.91 2.23 12.02
N LYS A 95 -15.16 1.62 12.95
CA LYS A 95 -15.57 0.47 13.79
C LYS A 95 -15.19 0.64 15.26
N ILE A 96 -15.34 1.86 15.80
CA ILE A 96 -14.86 2.21 17.16
C ILE A 96 -15.44 1.29 18.24
N ASP A 97 -16.70 0.88 18.10
CA ASP A 97 -17.39 0.05 19.08
C ASP A 97 -17.45 -1.45 18.72
N GLN A 98 -16.85 -1.85 17.60
CA GLN A 98 -16.96 -3.20 17.03
C GLN A 98 -15.58 -3.74 16.62
N LEU A 99 -14.66 -3.82 17.57
CA LEU A 99 -13.27 -4.22 17.29
C LEU A 99 -13.14 -5.59 16.60
N MET A 100 -14.09 -6.51 16.84
CA MET A 100 -14.08 -7.84 16.21
C MET A 100 -14.49 -7.78 14.72
N ASP A 101 -15.12 -6.69 14.29
CA ASP A 101 -15.52 -6.48 12.89
C ASP A 101 -14.50 -5.64 12.11
N VAL A 102 -13.35 -5.35 12.70
CA VAL A 102 -12.25 -4.64 12.03
C VAL A 102 -11.68 -5.53 10.94
N GLU A 103 -11.64 -4.98 9.74
CA GLU A 103 -10.92 -5.54 8.60
C GLU A 103 -9.59 -4.80 8.42
N ALA A 104 -8.55 -5.53 8.04
CA ALA A 104 -7.26 -4.95 7.71
C ALA A 104 -6.71 -5.54 6.41
N VAL A 105 -6.01 -4.72 5.66
CA VAL A 105 -5.28 -5.11 4.46
C VAL A 105 -3.83 -4.70 4.62
N THR A 106 -2.92 -5.65 4.38
CA THR A 106 -1.50 -5.35 4.16
C THR A 106 -1.19 -5.53 2.69
N ALA A 107 -0.82 -4.45 2.02
CA ALA A 107 -0.35 -4.46 0.63
C ALA A 107 1.18 -4.45 0.64
N THR A 108 1.82 -5.50 0.13
CA THR A 108 3.28 -5.57 -0.03
C THR A 108 3.68 -5.19 -1.46
N GLY A 109 4.83 -4.56 -1.63
CA GLY A 109 5.27 -4.13 -2.95
C GLY A 109 6.65 -3.49 -3.00
N ARG A 110 6.97 -2.95 -4.18
CA ARG A 110 8.21 -2.23 -4.48
C ARG A 110 7.94 -0.76 -4.73
N SER A 111 8.64 0.10 -4.02
CA SER A 111 8.51 1.56 -4.17
C SER A 111 9.48 2.09 -5.21
N HIS A 112 9.00 3.01 -6.04
CA HIS A 112 9.77 3.70 -7.06
C HIS A 112 9.59 5.21 -6.89
N LEU A 113 10.70 5.94 -6.84
CA LEU A 113 10.68 7.39 -6.91
C LEU A 113 10.31 7.80 -8.34
N ILE A 114 9.29 8.64 -8.48
CA ILE A 114 8.83 9.13 -9.77
C ILE A 114 9.43 10.52 -10.03
N GLU A 115 10.19 10.62 -11.10
CA GLU A 115 10.77 11.89 -11.54
C GLU A 115 9.70 12.80 -12.15
N ARG A 116 9.91 14.13 -12.05
CA ARG A 116 9.01 15.13 -12.65
C ARG A 116 8.91 14.92 -14.15
N GLY A 117 7.69 14.85 -14.67
CA GLY A 117 7.37 14.59 -16.07
C GLY A 117 5.96 14.09 -16.24
N VAL A 118 5.63 13.53 -17.39
CA VAL A 118 4.27 13.07 -17.73
C VAL A 118 3.75 12.03 -16.74
N GLU A 119 4.54 11.02 -16.40
CA GLU A 119 4.16 10.00 -15.42
C GLU A 119 3.90 10.60 -14.04
N PHE A 120 4.75 11.56 -13.62
CA PHE A 120 4.53 12.27 -12.37
C PHE A 120 3.19 13.00 -12.37
N ASP A 121 2.88 13.71 -13.44
CA ASP A 121 1.65 14.49 -13.53
C ASP A 121 0.40 13.60 -13.47
N GLU A 122 0.41 12.46 -14.17
CA GLU A 122 -0.69 11.50 -14.16
C GLU A 122 -0.91 10.89 -12.76
N LEU A 123 0.16 10.46 -12.10
CA LEU A 123 0.09 9.88 -10.76
C LEU A 123 -0.21 10.91 -9.67
N ALA A 124 0.26 12.15 -9.86
CA ALA A 124 -0.08 13.28 -8.98
C ALA A 124 -1.58 13.60 -9.06
N GLU A 125 -2.16 13.61 -10.26
CA GLU A 125 -3.61 13.82 -10.43
C GLU A 125 -4.43 12.72 -9.74
N LEU A 126 -4.01 11.47 -9.78
CA LEU A 126 -4.65 10.36 -9.05
C LEU A 126 -4.71 10.66 -7.54
N LEU A 127 -3.60 11.14 -6.97
CA LEU A 127 -3.52 11.47 -5.54
C LEU A 127 -4.32 12.74 -5.21
N ILE A 128 -4.26 13.77 -6.04
CA ILE A 128 -4.96 15.04 -5.86
C ILE A 128 -6.48 14.86 -6.00
N ALA A 129 -6.93 14.04 -6.96
CA ALA A 129 -8.35 13.73 -7.12
C ALA A 129 -8.96 13.12 -5.85
N ARG A 130 -8.20 12.29 -5.14
CA ARG A 130 -8.61 11.71 -3.88
C ARG A 130 -8.45 12.67 -2.69
N HIS A 131 -7.37 13.48 -2.69
CA HIS A 131 -6.99 14.39 -1.61
C HIS A 131 -6.77 15.81 -2.15
N PRO A 132 -7.82 16.56 -2.51
CA PRO A 132 -7.68 17.88 -3.15
C PRO A 132 -6.88 18.89 -2.31
N TYR A 133 -6.94 18.75 -0.99
CA TYR A 133 -6.21 19.61 -0.04
C TYR A 133 -4.68 19.40 -0.09
N LEU A 134 -4.19 18.30 -0.68
CA LEU A 134 -2.76 18.03 -0.85
C LEU A 134 -2.15 18.64 -2.12
N LYS A 135 -2.93 19.31 -2.98
CA LYS A 135 -2.48 19.81 -4.27
C LYS A 135 -1.17 20.60 -4.18
N SER A 136 -1.10 21.61 -3.33
CA SER A 136 0.11 22.43 -3.16
C SER A 136 1.30 21.62 -2.62
N PHE A 137 1.04 20.64 -1.76
CA PHE A 137 2.05 19.75 -1.19
C PHE A 137 2.63 18.81 -2.27
N VAL A 138 1.79 18.20 -3.09
CA VAL A 138 2.20 17.32 -4.20
C VAL A 138 3.04 18.09 -5.21
N GLN A 139 2.68 19.34 -5.51
CA GLN A 139 3.35 20.19 -6.49
C GLN A 139 4.66 20.80 -5.98
N ALA A 140 4.89 20.82 -4.66
CA ALA A 140 6.08 21.41 -4.06
C ALA A 140 7.37 20.68 -4.53
N THR A 141 8.40 21.44 -4.88
CA THR A 141 9.71 20.89 -5.31
C THR A 141 10.46 20.17 -4.18
N THR A 142 10.08 20.44 -2.93
CA THR A 142 10.62 19.79 -1.73
C THR A 142 9.95 18.46 -1.41
N CYS A 143 8.98 18.03 -2.20
CA CYS A 143 8.26 16.78 -2.05
C CYS A 143 8.56 15.82 -3.19
N ALA A 144 8.61 14.54 -2.87
CA ALA A 144 8.82 13.43 -3.78
C ALA A 144 7.58 12.55 -3.84
N LEU A 145 7.19 12.17 -5.05
CA LEU A 145 6.11 11.23 -5.33
C LEU A 145 6.71 9.82 -5.47
N PHE A 146 6.11 8.88 -4.78
CA PHE A 146 6.44 7.47 -4.90
C PHE A 146 5.25 6.69 -5.44
N ARG A 147 5.53 5.76 -6.37
CA ARG A 147 4.63 4.69 -6.78
C ARG A 147 5.11 3.40 -6.11
N VAL A 148 4.19 2.62 -5.58
CA VAL A 148 4.45 1.26 -5.11
C VAL A 148 3.74 0.29 -6.04
N ASP A 149 4.51 -0.55 -6.72
CA ASP A 149 3.97 -1.66 -7.51
C ASP A 149 3.62 -2.80 -6.55
N ILE A 150 2.35 -3.17 -6.53
CA ILE A 150 1.82 -4.13 -5.56
C ILE A 150 2.14 -5.55 -6.00
N VAL A 151 2.75 -6.31 -5.12
CA VAL A 151 3.03 -7.74 -5.30
C VAL A 151 1.88 -8.58 -4.77
N ARG A 152 1.36 -8.25 -3.57
CA ARG A 152 0.32 -9.03 -2.92
C ARG A 152 -0.45 -8.24 -1.87
N PHE A 153 -1.70 -8.60 -1.71
CA PHE A 153 -2.55 -8.17 -0.61
C PHE A 153 -2.78 -9.32 0.36
N PHE A 154 -2.68 -9.04 1.65
CA PHE A 154 -3.13 -9.89 2.75
C PHE A 154 -4.33 -9.22 3.39
N HIS A 155 -5.49 -9.86 3.31
CA HIS A 155 -6.73 -9.38 3.92
C HIS A 155 -7.00 -10.17 5.19
N VAL A 156 -7.22 -9.48 6.29
CA VAL A 156 -7.44 -10.06 7.62
C VAL A 156 -8.78 -9.62 8.15
N VAL A 157 -9.58 -10.58 8.58
CA VAL A 157 -10.85 -10.36 9.31
C VAL A 157 -10.83 -11.10 10.63
N ARG A 158 -11.51 -10.55 11.65
CA ARG A 158 -11.63 -11.17 12.98
C ARG A 158 -10.30 -11.58 13.60
N PHE A 159 -9.20 -10.88 13.27
CA PHE A 159 -7.83 -11.12 13.73
C PHE A 159 -7.22 -12.49 13.38
N GLN A 160 -7.93 -13.39 12.74
CA GLN A 160 -7.52 -14.80 12.56
C GLN A 160 -7.65 -15.30 11.11
N GLU A 161 -8.61 -14.79 10.36
CA GLU A 161 -8.84 -15.25 9.00
C GLU A 161 -7.99 -14.40 8.03
N VAL A 162 -6.93 -15.00 7.50
CA VAL A 162 -6.04 -14.34 6.52
C VAL A 162 -6.30 -14.92 5.14
N ARG A 163 -6.61 -14.05 4.19
CA ARG A 163 -6.80 -14.38 2.78
C ARG A 163 -5.80 -13.58 1.94
N GLN A 164 -5.35 -14.16 0.83
CA GLN A 164 -4.36 -13.54 -0.04
C GLN A 164 -4.91 -13.31 -1.44
N TRP A 165 -4.60 -12.14 -2.00
CA TRP A 165 -4.94 -11.81 -3.37
C TRP A 165 -3.74 -11.15 -4.08
N ILE A 166 -3.47 -11.60 -5.30
CA ILE A 166 -2.40 -11.07 -6.16
C ILE A 166 -3.08 -10.33 -7.32
N PRO A 167 -2.77 -9.04 -7.54
CA PRO A 167 -3.24 -8.34 -8.73
C PRO A 167 -2.61 -9.00 -9.97
N THR A 168 -3.43 -9.68 -10.76
CA THR A 168 -3.00 -10.33 -12.02
C THR A 168 -3.28 -9.43 -13.21
N ASP A 169 -2.45 -9.55 -14.25
CA ASP A 169 -2.79 -9.00 -15.55
C ASP A 169 -4.04 -9.73 -16.06
N HIS A 170 -5.14 -9.01 -16.25
CA HIS A 170 -6.21 -9.55 -17.07
C HIS A 170 -5.73 -9.48 -18.51
N CYS A 171 -5.40 -10.66 -19.08
CA CYS A 171 -5.29 -10.82 -20.52
C CYS A 171 -6.62 -10.52 -21.19
#